data_2a12a7e3f1864b37d75c3c0b3ff9d838
#
_entry.id   2a12a7e3f1864b37d75c3c0b3ff9d838
#
_cell.length_a   1.000
_cell.length_b   1.000
_cell.length_c   1.000
_cell.angle_alpha   90.00
_cell.angle_beta   90.00
_cell.angle_gamma   90.00
#
_symmetry.space_group_name_H-M   'P 1'
#
loop_
_entity.id
_entity.type
_entity.pdbx_description
1 polymer ?
#
loop_
_entity_poly.entity_id
_entity_poly.type
_entity_poly.pdbx_seq_one_letter_code
_entity_poly.pdbx_strand_id
1 'polypeptide(L)'
;MQIFLKTEDEINLMRKANQLVGATLAELGKHIKPGVTTLHLDRVAEEFIRDQGAIPTFKNFPNPYGEPFPASICTSINDVVVHGIPSEKDVLKDGDIISIDCGTLLEGFNGDSCYTFAVGEITSDVQQLLKVTKESLYLGIEQAVAGKHLGDIGYAVQTHCQQYGYGVVRELTGHGIGRAMHEDPPVRNYGSRGSGILLKEGMCLAIEPMITMGDRQIGLLPDKWSIVTRDRQPAAHFEHTIVVRKGKAEILSSFVEVEHLEGQKI
;
A
#
# COMPACT_ATOMS: atom_id res chain seq x y z
N MET A 1 13.59 3.42 -19.28
CA MET A 1 12.53 2.58 -18.70
C MET A 1 12.83 1.14 -19.10
N GLN A 2 13.07 0.27 -18.12
CA GLN A 2 13.35 -1.15 -18.34
C GLN A 2 12.34 -1.99 -17.55
N ILE A 3 11.45 -2.67 -18.26
CA ILE A 3 10.39 -3.50 -17.66
C ILE A 3 10.85 -4.96 -17.69
N PHE A 4 10.87 -5.61 -16.53
CA PHE A 4 11.21 -7.01 -16.37
C PHE A 4 9.93 -7.86 -16.32
N LEU A 5 9.83 -8.80 -17.27
CA LEU A 5 8.80 -9.83 -17.21
C LEU A 5 9.32 -10.98 -16.35
N LYS A 6 8.61 -11.32 -15.30
CA LYS A 6 9.01 -12.37 -14.37
C LYS A 6 8.63 -13.75 -14.91
N THR A 7 9.52 -14.71 -14.73
CA THR A 7 9.25 -16.12 -14.98
C THR A 7 8.34 -16.71 -13.91
N GLU A 8 7.74 -17.88 -14.14
CA GLU A 8 6.89 -18.54 -13.13
C GLU A 8 7.67 -18.86 -11.84
N ASP A 9 8.94 -19.23 -11.94
CA ASP A 9 9.80 -19.50 -10.79
C ASP A 9 10.02 -18.23 -9.98
N GLU A 10 10.29 -17.09 -10.63
CA GLU A 10 10.43 -15.79 -9.97
C GLU A 10 9.10 -15.33 -9.34
N ILE A 11 7.97 -15.54 -10.01
CA ILE A 11 6.64 -15.23 -9.47
C ILE A 11 6.35 -16.10 -8.23
N ASN A 12 6.76 -17.37 -8.22
CA ASN A 12 6.63 -18.22 -7.03
C ASN A 12 7.43 -17.69 -5.84
N LEU A 13 8.63 -17.15 -6.06
CA LEU A 13 9.42 -16.49 -5.00
C LEU A 13 8.76 -15.19 -4.52
N MET A 14 8.27 -14.37 -5.44
CA MET A 14 7.50 -13.16 -5.11
C MET A 14 6.22 -13.48 -4.32
N ARG A 15 5.54 -14.58 -4.65
CA ARG A 15 4.34 -15.01 -3.92
C ARG A 15 4.65 -15.31 -2.46
N LYS A 16 5.77 -15.98 -2.16
CA LYS A 16 6.21 -16.22 -0.77
C LYS A 16 6.46 -14.92 -0.02
N ALA A 17 7.21 -13.98 -0.65
CA ALA A 17 7.47 -12.67 -0.05
C ALA A 17 6.16 -11.91 0.25
N ASN A 18 5.23 -11.91 -0.70
CA ASN A 18 3.93 -11.22 -0.55
C ASN A 18 2.98 -11.91 0.46
N GLN A 19 3.02 -13.23 0.57
CA GLN A 19 2.30 -13.96 1.62
C GLN A 19 2.82 -13.58 3.01
N LEU A 20 4.14 -13.41 3.15
CA LEU A 20 4.73 -12.92 4.40
C LEU A 20 4.30 -11.49 4.73
N VAL A 21 4.20 -10.59 3.73
CA VAL A 21 3.65 -9.25 3.94
C VAL A 21 2.22 -9.34 4.47
N GLY A 22 1.35 -10.13 3.84
CA GLY A 22 -0.03 -10.33 4.29
C GLY A 22 -0.13 -10.87 5.72
N ALA A 23 0.73 -11.86 6.06
CA ALA A 23 0.81 -12.42 7.41
C ALA A 23 1.32 -11.37 8.44
N THR A 24 2.29 -10.52 8.04
CA THR A 24 2.77 -9.42 8.88
C THR A 24 1.67 -8.39 9.16
N LEU A 25 0.91 -7.98 8.14
CA LEU A 25 -0.24 -7.07 8.31
C LEU A 25 -1.32 -7.68 9.22
N ALA A 26 -1.59 -8.99 9.09
CA ALA A 26 -2.52 -9.70 9.96
C ALA A 26 -2.02 -9.75 11.41
N GLU A 27 -0.73 -10.02 11.64
CA GLU A 27 -0.13 -9.97 12.98
C GLU A 27 -0.29 -8.59 13.59
N LEU A 28 0.04 -7.53 12.85
CA LEU A 28 -0.12 -6.15 13.30
C LEU A 28 -1.57 -5.79 13.62
N GLY A 29 -2.53 -6.31 12.84
CA GLY A 29 -3.97 -6.13 13.09
C GLY A 29 -4.43 -6.58 14.48
N LYS A 30 -3.76 -7.57 15.10
CA LYS A 30 -4.04 -8.03 16.48
C LYS A 30 -3.60 -7.00 17.54
N HIS A 31 -2.64 -6.15 17.20
CA HIS A 31 -2.08 -5.14 18.11
C HIS A 31 -2.73 -3.77 17.99
N ILE A 32 -3.50 -3.50 16.91
CA ILE A 32 -4.13 -2.20 16.66
C ILE A 32 -5.29 -1.98 17.60
N LYS A 33 -5.11 -1.04 18.52
CA LYS A 33 -6.11 -0.56 19.49
C LYS A 33 -5.70 0.79 20.08
N PRO A 34 -6.63 1.56 20.66
CA PRO A 34 -6.27 2.79 21.37
C PRO A 34 -5.22 2.56 22.45
N GLY A 35 -4.25 3.50 22.54
CA GLY A 35 -3.15 3.46 23.51
C GLY A 35 -1.88 2.78 23.00
N VAL A 36 -1.88 2.15 21.85
CA VAL A 36 -0.68 1.55 21.24
C VAL A 36 0.11 2.62 20.50
N THR A 37 1.44 2.60 20.62
CA THR A 37 2.34 3.47 19.86
C THR A 37 2.67 2.88 18.50
N THR A 38 2.88 3.72 17.50
CA THR A 38 3.30 3.24 16.17
C THR A 38 4.68 2.59 16.21
N LEU A 39 5.58 3.02 17.10
CA LEU A 39 6.88 2.37 17.30
C LEU A 39 6.74 0.93 17.86
N HIS A 40 5.72 0.65 18.69
CA HIS A 40 5.44 -0.72 19.12
C HIS A 40 5.06 -1.60 17.92
N LEU A 41 4.22 -1.09 17.02
CA LEU A 41 3.85 -1.83 15.79
C LEU A 41 5.07 -2.11 14.90
N ASP A 42 5.97 -1.14 14.76
CA ASP A 42 7.22 -1.33 14.01
C ASP A 42 8.10 -2.44 14.58
N ARG A 43 8.25 -2.48 15.91
CA ARG A 43 9.03 -3.55 16.59
C ARG A 43 8.40 -4.92 16.36
N VAL A 44 7.08 -5.04 16.47
CA VAL A 44 6.35 -6.29 16.19
C VAL A 44 6.56 -6.72 14.73
N ALA A 45 6.45 -5.79 13.78
CA ALA A 45 6.66 -6.09 12.36
C ALA A 45 8.09 -6.55 12.07
N GLU A 46 9.09 -5.83 12.61
CA GLU A 46 10.49 -6.18 12.40
C GLU A 46 10.83 -7.57 12.95
N GLU A 47 10.39 -7.88 14.17
CA GLU A 47 10.58 -9.18 14.80
C GLU A 47 9.92 -10.29 13.95
N PHE A 48 8.63 -10.12 13.62
CA PHE A 48 7.89 -11.10 12.85
C PHE A 48 8.52 -11.39 11.47
N ILE A 49 8.92 -10.35 10.73
CA ILE A 49 9.56 -10.49 9.42
C ILE A 49 10.89 -11.22 9.54
N ARG A 50 11.74 -10.86 10.53
CA ARG A 50 13.05 -11.48 10.73
C ARG A 50 12.97 -12.92 11.18
N ASP A 51 12.00 -13.28 12.00
CA ASP A 51 11.77 -14.65 12.46
C ASP A 51 11.38 -15.59 11.30
N GLN A 52 10.83 -15.03 10.21
CA GLN A 52 10.58 -15.78 8.97
C GLN A 52 11.78 -15.79 8.01
N GLY A 53 12.96 -15.31 8.43
CA GLY A 53 14.18 -15.29 7.64
C GLY A 53 14.19 -14.22 6.52
N ALA A 54 13.29 -13.26 6.58
CA ALA A 54 13.20 -12.16 5.62
C ALA A 54 13.83 -10.86 6.17
N ILE A 55 13.97 -9.86 5.30
CA ILE A 55 14.48 -8.53 5.64
C ILE A 55 13.36 -7.51 5.42
N PRO A 56 13.06 -6.62 6.41
CA PRO A 56 12.17 -5.49 6.19
C PRO A 56 12.77 -4.54 5.14
N THR A 57 12.11 -4.37 4.00
CA THR A 57 12.72 -3.68 2.85
C THR A 57 12.81 -2.17 3.07
N PHE A 58 11.91 -1.59 3.86
CA PHE A 58 11.90 -0.14 4.09
C PHE A 58 13.00 0.32 5.05
N LYS A 59 13.45 -0.52 5.96
CA LYS A 59 14.50 -0.15 6.92
C LYS A 59 15.80 0.18 6.20
N ASN A 60 16.31 1.40 6.44
CA ASN A 60 17.46 1.99 5.77
C ASN A 60 17.24 2.23 4.25
N PHE A 61 15.99 2.31 3.79
CA PHE A 61 15.71 2.70 2.41
C PHE A 61 16.27 4.10 2.13
N PRO A 62 17.05 4.28 1.04
CA PRO A 62 17.77 5.52 0.81
C PRO A 62 16.83 6.70 0.51
N ASN A 63 17.16 7.87 1.06
CA ASN A 63 16.49 9.13 0.76
C ASN A 63 17.50 10.12 0.15
N PRO A 64 17.31 10.57 -1.10
CA PRO A 64 18.23 11.52 -1.72
C PRO A 64 18.19 12.91 -1.07
N TYR A 65 17.18 13.21 -0.22
CA TYR A 65 16.97 14.52 0.38
C TYR A 65 17.13 14.53 1.90
N GLY A 66 17.49 13.41 2.53
CA GLY A 66 17.59 13.29 3.97
C GLY A 66 18.19 11.97 4.43
N GLU A 67 17.99 11.65 5.70
CA GLU A 67 18.40 10.37 6.26
C GLU A 67 17.59 9.20 5.68
N PRO A 68 18.18 7.99 5.59
CA PRO A 68 17.45 6.80 5.21
C PRO A 68 16.22 6.57 6.10
N PHE A 69 15.22 5.83 5.58
CA PHE A 69 14.01 5.53 6.36
C PHE A 69 14.37 4.71 7.61
N PRO A 70 14.00 5.15 8.82
CA PRO A 70 14.56 4.59 10.04
C PRO A 70 13.86 3.30 10.52
N ALA A 71 12.73 2.93 9.92
CA ALA A 71 11.80 1.92 10.43
C ALA A 71 11.57 0.77 9.44
N SER A 72 10.94 -0.30 9.90
CA SER A 72 10.65 -1.51 9.12
C SER A 72 9.34 -1.43 8.36
N ILE A 73 8.40 -0.59 8.84
CA ILE A 73 7.09 -0.32 8.23
C ILE A 73 6.84 1.18 8.19
N CYS A 74 5.95 1.62 7.29
CA CYS A 74 5.37 2.96 7.38
C CYS A 74 4.08 2.91 8.20
N THR A 75 3.86 3.95 9.04
CA THR A 75 2.66 4.09 9.87
C THR A 75 2.03 5.46 9.65
N SER A 76 1.01 5.51 8.84
CA SER A 76 0.39 6.77 8.38
C SER A 76 -0.97 6.95 9.02
N ILE A 77 -1.07 7.86 10.02
CA ILE A 77 -2.27 8.10 10.81
C ILE A 77 -3.07 9.25 10.19
N ASN A 78 -4.37 9.08 10.02
CA ASN A 78 -5.37 10.06 9.62
C ASN A 78 -5.00 10.86 8.36
N ASP A 79 -4.46 12.06 8.51
CA ASP A 79 -4.08 12.97 7.43
C ASP A 79 -2.68 12.69 6.84
N VAL A 80 -1.93 11.77 7.42
CA VAL A 80 -0.70 11.24 6.81
C VAL A 80 -1.09 10.26 5.71
N VAL A 81 -0.74 10.59 4.49
CA VAL A 81 -1.08 9.78 3.30
C VAL A 81 -0.21 8.54 3.21
N VAL A 82 1.12 8.74 3.27
CA VAL A 82 2.13 7.67 3.19
C VAL A 82 3.41 8.06 3.94
N HIS A 83 4.29 7.09 4.12
CA HIS A 83 5.66 7.22 4.64
C HIS A 83 5.73 7.80 6.07
N GLY A 84 4.67 7.66 6.86
CA GLY A 84 4.69 8.04 8.27
C GLY A 84 5.75 7.24 9.04
N ILE A 85 6.62 7.95 9.77
CA ILE A 85 7.70 7.33 10.55
C ILE A 85 7.15 6.86 11.89
N PRO A 86 7.28 5.57 12.25
CA PRO A 86 6.89 5.05 13.56
C PRO A 86 7.56 5.78 14.72
N SER A 87 6.79 6.15 15.74
CA SER A 87 7.24 6.96 16.88
C SER A 87 6.60 6.53 18.21
N GLU A 88 7.30 6.69 19.32
CA GLU A 88 6.70 6.56 20.66
C GLU A 88 5.72 7.68 21.02
N LYS A 89 5.78 8.80 20.29
CA LYS A 89 4.89 9.94 20.49
C LYS A 89 3.55 9.77 19.77
N ASP A 90 3.51 8.93 18.75
CA ASP A 90 2.31 8.68 17.95
C ASP A 90 1.54 7.52 18.55
N VAL A 91 0.63 7.87 19.45
CA VAL A 91 -0.23 6.94 20.19
C VAL A 91 -1.60 6.90 19.52
N LEU A 92 -2.03 5.72 19.10
CA LEU A 92 -3.34 5.49 18.48
C LEU A 92 -4.48 5.84 19.44
N LYS A 93 -5.51 6.48 18.91
CA LYS A 93 -6.71 6.89 19.65
C LYS A 93 -7.95 6.25 19.04
N ASP A 94 -8.99 6.13 19.83
CA ASP A 94 -10.32 5.77 19.32
C ASP A 94 -10.78 6.77 18.27
N GLY A 95 -11.25 6.29 17.13
CA GLY A 95 -11.63 7.11 15.98
C GLY A 95 -10.52 7.37 14.95
N ASP A 96 -9.26 7.01 15.23
CA ASP A 96 -8.18 7.11 14.24
C ASP A 96 -8.32 6.04 13.14
N ILE A 97 -7.71 6.31 12.00
CA ILE A 97 -7.34 5.31 11.00
C ILE A 97 -5.83 5.28 10.86
N ILE A 98 -5.26 4.12 10.56
CA ILE A 98 -3.83 3.98 10.33
C ILE A 98 -3.59 3.11 9.10
N SER A 99 -2.90 3.67 8.10
CA SER A 99 -2.37 2.91 6.98
C SER A 99 -1.01 2.34 7.39
N ILE A 100 -0.90 1.02 7.36
CA ILE A 100 0.37 0.32 7.58
C ILE A 100 0.83 -0.24 6.26
N ASP A 101 1.99 0.23 5.83
CA ASP A 101 2.65 -0.21 4.62
C ASP A 101 3.88 -1.03 4.98
N CYS A 102 4.01 -2.22 4.39
CA CYS A 102 4.98 -3.22 4.76
C CYS A 102 5.62 -3.88 3.54
N GLY A 103 6.94 -3.76 3.45
CA GLY A 103 7.74 -4.43 2.43
C GLY A 103 8.65 -5.50 3.02
N THR A 104 8.76 -6.66 2.36
CA THR A 104 9.66 -7.75 2.74
C THR A 104 10.56 -8.17 1.59
N LEU A 105 11.83 -8.46 1.89
CA LEU A 105 12.75 -9.11 0.96
C LEU A 105 13.00 -10.55 1.43
N LEU A 106 12.52 -11.52 0.65
CA LEU A 106 12.65 -12.95 0.91
C LEU A 106 13.18 -13.66 -0.33
N GLU A 107 14.23 -14.48 -0.17
CA GLU A 107 14.83 -15.26 -1.27
C GLU A 107 15.20 -14.39 -2.51
N GLY A 108 15.58 -13.12 -2.29
CA GLY A 108 16.02 -12.18 -3.32
C GLY A 108 14.91 -11.48 -4.10
N PHE A 109 13.65 -11.58 -3.65
CA PHE A 109 12.49 -10.88 -4.22
C PHE A 109 11.72 -10.12 -3.15
N ASN A 110 11.18 -8.97 -3.56
CA ASN A 110 10.36 -8.13 -2.71
C ASN A 110 8.88 -8.53 -2.77
N GLY A 111 8.24 -8.41 -1.62
CA GLY A 111 6.80 -8.33 -1.47
C GLY A 111 6.43 -6.97 -0.90
N ASP A 112 5.26 -6.44 -1.26
CA ASP A 112 4.78 -5.13 -0.88
C ASP A 112 3.26 -5.11 -0.76
N SER A 113 2.75 -4.51 0.31
CA SER A 113 1.31 -4.32 0.49
C SER A 113 1.00 -3.36 1.63
N CYS A 114 -0.07 -2.60 1.49
CA CYS A 114 -0.56 -1.66 2.49
C CYS A 114 -2.04 -1.92 2.83
N TYR A 115 -2.38 -1.80 4.11
CA TYR A 115 -3.75 -1.87 4.59
C TYR A 115 -4.05 -0.72 5.56
N THR A 116 -5.21 -0.09 5.40
CA THR A 116 -5.70 0.93 6.33
C THR A 116 -6.65 0.32 7.34
N PHE A 117 -6.27 0.36 8.60
CA PHE A 117 -7.04 -0.17 9.75
C PHE A 117 -7.83 0.93 10.43
N ALA A 118 -9.02 0.58 10.92
CA ALA A 118 -9.75 1.39 11.89
C ALA A 118 -9.22 1.14 13.30
N VAL A 119 -9.15 2.19 14.13
CA VAL A 119 -8.76 2.12 15.53
C VAL A 119 -10.00 2.41 16.39
N GLY A 120 -10.62 1.38 16.96
CA GLY A 120 -11.89 1.50 17.66
C GLY A 120 -13.04 1.87 16.72
N GLU A 121 -13.90 2.80 17.15
CA GLU A 121 -15.08 3.22 16.39
C GLU A 121 -14.76 4.46 15.54
N ILE A 122 -14.85 4.34 14.23
CA ILE A 122 -14.66 5.44 13.27
C ILE A 122 -16.00 5.96 12.74
N THR A 123 -16.02 7.21 12.28
CA THR A 123 -17.24 7.82 11.73
C THR A 123 -17.66 7.16 10.40
N SER A 124 -18.95 7.27 10.05
CA SER A 124 -19.50 6.74 8.80
C SER A 124 -18.79 7.26 7.57
N ASP A 125 -18.37 8.52 7.57
CA ASP A 125 -17.69 9.15 6.45
C ASP A 125 -16.27 8.58 6.26
N VAL A 126 -15.57 8.31 7.38
CA VAL A 126 -14.27 7.63 7.35
C VAL A 126 -14.42 6.16 6.95
N GLN A 127 -15.45 5.46 7.44
CA GLN A 127 -15.76 4.10 6.97
C GLN A 127 -15.96 4.05 5.47
N GLN A 128 -16.69 5.04 4.91
CA GLN A 128 -16.91 5.15 3.47
C GLN A 128 -15.60 5.42 2.72
N LEU A 129 -14.71 6.27 3.24
CA LEU A 129 -13.38 6.48 2.65
C LEU A 129 -12.61 5.17 2.53
N LEU A 130 -12.50 4.40 3.62
CA LEU A 130 -11.80 3.10 3.61
C LEU A 130 -12.41 2.15 2.59
N LYS A 131 -13.73 2.02 2.59
CA LYS A 131 -14.46 1.16 1.65
C LYS A 131 -14.19 1.54 0.20
N VAL A 132 -14.37 2.81 -0.14
CA VAL A 132 -14.20 3.30 -1.52
C VAL A 132 -12.75 3.18 -1.98
N THR A 133 -11.78 3.44 -1.11
CA THR A 133 -10.36 3.28 -1.43
C THR A 133 -10.03 1.82 -1.73
N LYS A 134 -10.48 0.89 -0.87
CA LYS A 134 -10.28 -0.55 -1.08
C LYS A 134 -11.00 -1.07 -2.33
N GLU A 135 -12.23 -0.65 -2.59
CA GLU A 135 -12.94 -0.97 -3.82
C GLU A 135 -12.19 -0.46 -5.06
N SER A 136 -11.65 0.76 -5.01
CA SER A 136 -10.89 1.34 -6.12
C SER A 136 -9.64 0.53 -6.46
N LEU A 137 -8.95 -0.04 -5.45
CA LEU A 137 -7.84 -0.94 -5.64
C LEU A 137 -8.26 -2.17 -6.48
N TYR A 138 -9.32 -2.85 -6.08
CA TYR A 138 -9.78 -4.04 -6.82
C TYR A 138 -10.28 -3.70 -8.23
N LEU A 139 -10.96 -2.57 -8.42
CA LEU A 139 -11.36 -2.11 -9.75
C LEU A 139 -10.15 -1.79 -10.64
N GLY A 140 -9.07 -1.25 -10.05
CA GLY A 140 -7.79 -1.07 -10.74
C GLY A 140 -7.16 -2.41 -11.12
N ILE A 141 -7.12 -3.37 -10.20
CA ILE A 141 -6.58 -4.72 -10.42
C ILE A 141 -7.33 -5.46 -11.54
N GLU A 142 -8.65 -5.30 -11.65
CA GLU A 142 -9.44 -5.86 -12.75
C GLU A 142 -9.03 -5.34 -14.13
N GLN A 143 -8.37 -4.18 -14.19
CA GLN A 143 -7.83 -3.64 -15.43
C GLN A 143 -6.40 -4.12 -15.73
N ALA A 144 -5.71 -4.72 -14.75
CA ALA A 144 -4.33 -5.17 -14.88
C ALA A 144 -4.21 -6.50 -15.66
N VAL A 145 -4.74 -6.52 -16.86
CA VAL A 145 -4.83 -7.71 -17.74
C VAL A 145 -3.98 -7.52 -18.98
N ALA A 146 -3.29 -8.57 -19.41
CA ALA A 146 -2.48 -8.55 -20.63
C ALA A 146 -3.29 -8.10 -21.85
N GLY A 147 -2.77 -7.11 -22.57
CA GLY A 147 -3.42 -6.46 -23.71
C GLY A 147 -4.17 -5.16 -23.37
N LYS A 148 -4.40 -4.85 -22.09
CA LYS A 148 -4.83 -3.52 -21.64
C LYS A 148 -3.64 -2.59 -21.44
N HIS A 149 -3.86 -1.35 -21.00
CA HIS A 149 -2.82 -0.35 -20.79
C HIS A 149 -2.76 0.09 -19.32
N LEU A 150 -1.63 0.59 -18.89
CA LEU A 150 -1.45 1.13 -17.52
C LEU A 150 -2.49 2.22 -17.18
N GLY A 151 -2.85 3.06 -18.16
CA GLY A 151 -3.84 4.10 -17.97
C GLY A 151 -5.27 3.57 -17.69
N ASP A 152 -5.56 2.31 -18.04
CA ASP A 152 -6.85 1.69 -17.71
C ASP A 152 -6.98 1.45 -16.20
N ILE A 153 -5.86 1.08 -15.53
CA ILE A 153 -5.78 0.91 -14.08
C ILE A 153 -6.12 2.23 -13.38
N GLY A 154 -5.34 3.28 -13.69
CA GLY A 154 -5.53 4.58 -13.05
C GLY A 154 -6.88 5.22 -13.39
N TYR A 155 -7.41 4.99 -14.59
CA TYR A 155 -8.74 5.44 -14.96
C TYR A 155 -9.84 4.79 -14.09
N ALA A 156 -9.74 3.49 -13.81
CA ALA A 156 -10.71 2.78 -12.98
C ALA A 156 -10.68 3.30 -11.54
N VAL A 157 -9.48 3.42 -10.94
CA VAL A 157 -9.28 3.99 -9.60
C VAL A 157 -9.87 5.40 -9.51
N GLN A 158 -9.44 6.29 -10.39
CA GLN A 158 -9.86 7.68 -10.39
C GLN A 158 -11.37 7.82 -10.56
N THR A 159 -11.95 7.13 -11.53
CA THR A 159 -13.37 7.25 -11.83
C THR A 159 -14.24 6.81 -10.65
N HIS A 160 -13.84 5.73 -9.97
CA HIS A 160 -14.56 5.25 -8.79
C HIS A 160 -14.51 6.26 -7.65
N CYS A 161 -13.32 6.70 -7.24
CA CYS A 161 -13.15 7.62 -6.12
C CYS A 161 -13.83 8.99 -6.36
N GLN A 162 -13.77 9.51 -7.59
CA GLN A 162 -14.36 10.81 -7.92
C GLN A 162 -15.90 10.81 -7.86
N GLN A 163 -16.57 9.67 -7.99
CA GLN A 163 -18.02 9.56 -7.80
C GLN A 163 -18.46 9.90 -6.38
N TYR A 164 -17.55 9.72 -5.40
CA TYR A 164 -17.77 10.04 -4.00
C TYR A 164 -17.19 11.42 -3.60
N GLY A 165 -16.65 12.16 -4.57
CA GLY A 165 -16.02 13.46 -4.30
C GLY A 165 -14.63 13.40 -3.69
N TYR A 166 -14.01 12.23 -3.66
CA TYR A 166 -12.69 12.04 -3.06
C TYR A 166 -11.54 12.46 -3.98
N GLY A 167 -10.48 12.98 -3.37
CA GLY A 167 -9.24 13.33 -4.04
C GLY A 167 -8.38 12.08 -4.33
N VAL A 168 -7.77 12.05 -5.53
CA VAL A 168 -6.81 11.03 -5.92
C VAL A 168 -5.42 11.67 -6.00
N VAL A 169 -4.49 11.24 -5.18
CA VAL A 169 -3.12 11.74 -5.15
C VAL A 169 -2.44 11.50 -6.51
N ARG A 170 -1.72 12.51 -7.02
CA ARG A 170 -1.09 12.46 -8.35
C ARG A 170 0.42 12.49 -8.34
N GLU A 171 1.00 12.97 -7.27
CA GLU A 171 2.42 13.17 -7.09
C GLU A 171 3.15 11.85 -6.74
N LEU A 172 2.40 10.86 -6.29
CA LEU A 172 2.85 9.52 -5.93
C LEU A 172 2.20 8.48 -6.84
N THR A 173 2.86 7.35 -7.00
CA THR A 173 2.42 6.29 -7.92
C THR A 173 2.81 4.93 -7.38
N GLY A 174 2.07 3.92 -7.71
CA GLY A 174 2.54 2.55 -7.65
C GLY A 174 3.67 2.29 -8.64
N HIS A 175 4.20 1.10 -8.65
CA HIS A 175 5.44 0.78 -9.36
C HIS A 175 5.49 -0.67 -9.84
N GLY A 176 6.42 -0.97 -10.74
CA GLY A 176 6.86 -2.34 -10.94
C GLY A 176 7.62 -2.82 -9.71
N ILE A 177 7.61 -4.13 -9.45
CA ILE A 177 8.27 -4.73 -8.30
C ILE A 177 8.90 -6.07 -8.65
N GLY A 178 9.98 -6.43 -7.95
CA GLY A 178 10.66 -7.69 -8.17
C GLY A 178 11.92 -7.83 -7.32
N ARG A 179 13.07 -7.88 -7.96
CA ARG A 179 14.37 -7.91 -7.26
C ARG A 179 14.68 -6.56 -6.59
N ALA A 180 14.31 -5.46 -7.24
CA ALA A 180 14.26 -4.16 -6.59
C ALA A 180 12.85 -3.90 -6.05
N MET A 181 12.78 -3.14 -4.95
CA MET A 181 11.51 -2.71 -4.37
C MET A 181 10.73 -1.86 -5.37
N HIS A 182 11.38 -0.88 -5.97
CA HIS A 182 10.82 -0.06 -7.02
C HIS A 182 11.46 -0.39 -8.36
N GLU A 183 10.66 -0.92 -9.27
CA GLU A 183 11.02 -1.16 -10.67
C GLU A 183 10.13 -0.34 -11.61
N ASP A 184 10.50 -0.23 -12.87
CA ASP A 184 9.60 0.27 -13.92
C ASP A 184 8.46 -0.73 -14.20
N PRO A 185 7.26 -0.27 -14.56
CA PRO A 185 6.86 1.13 -14.79
C PRO A 185 6.22 1.78 -13.57
N PRO A 186 6.14 3.12 -13.50
CA PRO A 186 5.28 3.79 -12.52
C PRO A 186 3.80 3.52 -12.83
N VAL A 187 3.01 3.17 -11.82
CA VAL A 187 1.58 2.83 -11.91
C VAL A 187 0.75 3.94 -11.28
N ARG A 188 0.24 4.85 -12.11
CA ARG A 188 -0.55 6.00 -11.63
C ARG A 188 -1.94 5.58 -11.21
N ASN A 189 -2.47 6.23 -10.16
CA ASN A 189 -3.85 6.08 -9.68
C ASN A 189 -4.86 6.94 -10.45
N TYR A 190 -4.45 7.54 -11.54
CA TYR A 190 -5.26 8.34 -12.46
C TYR A 190 -4.80 8.11 -13.90
N GLY A 191 -5.67 8.39 -14.86
CA GLY A 191 -5.31 8.19 -16.26
C GLY A 191 -6.49 8.27 -17.21
N SER A 192 -6.23 7.81 -18.43
CA SER A 192 -7.23 7.70 -19.49
C SER A 192 -7.22 6.30 -20.08
N ARG A 193 -8.39 5.81 -20.47
CA ARG A 193 -8.51 4.48 -21.09
C ARG A 193 -7.61 4.34 -22.32
N GLY A 194 -6.96 3.19 -22.44
CA GLY A 194 -6.10 2.86 -23.56
C GLY A 194 -4.80 3.66 -23.64
N SER A 195 -4.43 4.39 -22.58
CA SER A 195 -3.21 5.20 -22.54
C SER A 195 -2.06 4.52 -21.79
N GLY A 196 -0.84 4.94 -22.10
CA GLY A 196 0.36 4.45 -21.42
C GLY A 196 0.86 3.11 -21.97
N ILE A 197 1.62 2.41 -21.14
CA ILE A 197 2.31 1.17 -21.50
C ILE A 197 1.31 0.03 -21.66
N LEU A 198 1.49 -0.77 -22.71
CA LEU A 198 0.73 -2.00 -22.92
C LEU A 198 1.13 -3.05 -21.85
N LEU A 199 0.16 -3.55 -21.12
CA LEU A 199 0.35 -4.59 -20.11
C LEU A 199 0.67 -5.93 -20.76
N LYS A 200 1.72 -6.58 -20.28
CA LYS A 200 2.19 -7.87 -20.76
C LYS A 200 2.18 -8.90 -19.62
N GLU A 201 1.87 -10.13 -19.96
CA GLU A 201 1.94 -11.26 -19.02
C GLU A 201 3.32 -11.34 -18.37
N GLY A 202 3.35 -11.58 -17.06
CA GLY A 202 4.58 -11.60 -16.25
C GLY A 202 5.07 -10.26 -15.73
N MET A 203 4.40 -9.12 -16.05
CA MET A 203 4.63 -7.88 -15.32
C MET A 203 4.14 -8.02 -13.90
N CYS A 204 4.99 -7.68 -12.91
CA CYS A 204 4.62 -7.59 -11.50
C CYS A 204 4.53 -6.12 -11.10
N LEU A 205 3.39 -5.73 -10.51
CA LEU A 205 3.06 -4.34 -10.22
C LEU A 205 2.52 -4.21 -8.81
N ALA A 206 2.94 -3.16 -8.09
CA ALA A 206 2.27 -2.62 -6.92
C ALA A 206 1.18 -1.66 -7.40
N ILE A 207 -0.07 -1.91 -7.04
CA ILE A 207 -1.21 -1.05 -7.30
C ILE A 207 -1.68 -0.52 -5.96
N GLU A 208 -1.57 0.79 -5.75
CA GLU A 208 -1.64 1.43 -4.43
C GLU A 208 -2.42 2.74 -4.47
N PRO A 209 -3.75 2.71 -4.55
CA PRO A 209 -4.56 3.92 -4.45
C PRO A 209 -4.31 4.67 -3.14
N MET A 210 -3.90 5.93 -3.24
CA MET A 210 -3.80 6.90 -2.16
C MET A 210 -4.91 7.92 -2.34
N ILE A 211 -5.95 7.84 -1.49
CA ILE A 211 -7.20 8.56 -1.63
C ILE A 211 -7.42 9.48 -0.43
N THR A 212 -7.74 10.74 -0.70
CA THR A 212 -7.99 11.75 0.33
C THR A 212 -9.50 12.04 0.44
N MET A 213 -9.98 12.24 1.65
CA MET A 213 -11.39 12.59 1.88
C MET A 213 -11.73 13.96 1.30
N GLY A 214 -10.76 14.88 1.28
CA GLY A 214 -10.89 16.24 0.76
C GLY A 214 -10.14 16.47 -0.54
N ASP A 215 -9.36 17.56 -0.61
CA ASP A 215 -8.55 17.89 -1.79
C ASP A 215 -7.40 16.89 -1.93
N ARG A 216 -7.04 16.60 -3.19
CA ARG A 216 -5.94 15.71 -3.55
C ARG A 216 -4.53 16.26 -3.25
N GLN A 217 -4.42 17.52 -2.84
CA GLN A 217 -3.13 18.17 -2.64
C GLN A 217 -2.42 17.67 -1.38
N ILE A 218 -1.12 17.38 -1.53
CA ILE A 218 -0.29 16.83 -0.47
C ILE A 218 0.89 17.77 -0.16
N GLY A 219 1.52 17.55 0.98
CA GLY A 219 2.71 18.26 1.44
C GLY A 219 3.68 17.35 2.15
N LEU A 220 4.98 17.61 2.02
CA LEU A 220 6.04 16.88 2.71
C LEU A 220 6.31 17.53 4.07
N LEU A 221 6.39 16.71 5.13
CA LEU A 221 6.74 17.17 6.47
C LEU A 221 8.26 17.44 6.61
N PRO A 222 8.68 18.16 7.67
CA PRO A 222 10.10 18.47 7.93
C PRO A 222 11.01 17.24 8.09
N ASP A 223 10.46 16.09 8.45
CA ASP A 223 11.17 14.81 8.55
C ASP A 223 11.67 14.26 7.21
N LYS A 224 11.26 14.88 6.09
CA LYS A 224 11.62 14.53 4.71
C LYS A 224 11.08 13.18 4.23
N TRP A 225 10.13 12.59 4.97
CA TRP A 225 9.48 11.32 4.63
C TRP A 225 7.96 11.42 4.63
N SER A 226 7.38 11.83 5.75
CA SER A 226 5.93 11.83 5.94
C SER A 226 5.24 12.80 4.98
N ILE A 227 4.29 12.28 4.23
CA ILE A 227 3.46 13.05 3.28
C ILE A 227 2.06 13.18 3.84
N VAL A 228 1.56 14.40 3.92
CA VAL A 228 0.26 14.72 4.52
C VAL A 228 -0.66 15.40 3.52
N THR A 229 -1.98 15.27 3.75
CA THR A 229 -2.97 16.10 3.04
C THR A 229 -2.81 17.57 3.44
N ARG A 230 -2.93 18.50 2.48
CA ARG A 230 -2.80 19.93 2.80
C ARG A 230 -3.97 20.49 3.58
N ASP A 231 -5.15 19.93 3.38
CA ASP A 231 -6.38 20.31 4.09
C ASP A 231 -6.57 19.59 5.42
N ARG A 232 -5.65 18.70 5.79
CA ARG A 232 -5.68 17.90 7.02
C ARG A 232 -6.90 16.99 7.14
N GLN A 233 -7.56 16.69 6.03
CA GLN A 233 -8.61 15.68 5.98
C GLN A 233 -7.98 14.28 5.93
N PRO A 234 -8.67 13.24 6.43
CA PRO A 234 -8.19 11.87 6.40
C PRO A 234 -7.83 11.38 4.99
N ALA A 235 -6.83 10.52 4.92
CA ALA A 235 -6.47 9.77 3.72
C ALA A 235 -6.42 8.28 4.02
N ALA A 236 -6.71 7.45 3.01
CA ALA A 236 -6.59 6.00 3.07
C ALA A 236 -5.68 5.49 1.96
N HIS A 237 -4.93 4.44 2.27
CA HIS A 237 -4.03 3.76 1.37
C HIS A 237 -4.24 2.25 1.48
N PHE A 238 -4.53 1.61 0.35
CA PHE A 238 -4.57 0.16 0.22
C PHE A 238 -3.71 -0.26 -0.96
N GLU A 239 -3.04 -1.39 -0.83
CA GLU A 239 -2.12 -1.84 -1.87
C GLU A 239 -2.09 -3.35 -1.98
N HIS A 240 -1.97 -3.82 -3.23
CA HIS A 240 -1.63 -5.19 -3.55
C HIS A 240 -0.51 -5.27 -4.59
N THR A 241 0.44 -6.17 -4.37
CA THR A 241 1.31 -6.66 -5.43
C THR A 241 0.55 -7.69 -6.27
N ILE A 242 0.58 -7.50 -7.59
CA ILE A 242 -0.11 -8.38 -8.56
C ILE A 242 0.84 -8.85 -9.67
N VAL A 243 0.45 -9.91 -10.36
CA VAL A 243 1.02 -10.31 -11.65
C VAL A 243 -0.02 -10.12 -12.74
N VAL A 244 0.38 -9.46 -13.81
CA VAL A 244 -0.43 -9.36 -15.03
C VAL A 244 -0.52 -10.73 -15.71
N ARG A 245 -1.73 -11.22 -15.93
CA ARG A 245 -2.04 -12.48 -16.59
C ARG A 245 -3.02 -12.27 -17.74
N LYS A 246 -3.22 -13.31 -18.57
CA LYS A 246 -4.33 -13.34 -19.51
C LYS A 246 -5.65 -13.50 -18.76
N GLY A 247 -6.64 -12.70 -19.11
CA GLY A 247 -7.99 -12.76 -18.55
C GLY A 247 -8.17 -12.11 -17.19
N LYS A 248 -7.39 -12.43 -16.17
CA LYS A 248 -7.47 -11.84 -14.84
C LYS A 248 -6.08 -11.74 -14.19
N ALA A 249 -5.78 -10.62 -13.57
CA ALA A 249 -4.57 -10.47 -12.77
C ALA A 249 -4.55 -11.45 -11.60
N GLU A 250 -3.36 -11.92 -11.23
CA GLU A 250 -3.14 -12.72 -10.03
C GLU A 250 -2.65 -11.80 -8.91
N ILE A 251 -3.35 -11.79 -7.78
CA ILE A 251 -2.94 -11.04 -6.59
C ILE A 251 -1.98 -11.93 -5.78
N LEU A 252 -0.80 -11.41 -5.46
CA LEU A 252 0.23 -12.14 -4.71
C LEU A 252 0.16 -11.91 -3.20
N SER A 253 -0.20 -10.70 -2.75
CA SER A 253 -0.46 -10.36 -1.35
C SER A 253 -1.90 -10.73 -0.96
N SER A 254 -2.23 -10.75 0.34
CA SER A 254 -3.56 -11.17 0.79
C SER A 254 -4.04 -10.36 2.00
N PHE A 255 -5.30 -9.94 1.95
CA PHE A 255 -5.99 -9.32 3.09
C PHE A 255 -6.92 -10.31 3.85
N VAL A 256 -7.01 -11.57 3.42
CA VAL A 256 -7.98 -12.53 3.98
C VAL A 256 -7.87 -12.66 5.50
N GLU A 257 -6.64 -12.79 6.03
CA GLU A 257 -6.44 -12.92 7.48
C GLU A 257 -6.72 -11.61 8.21
N VAL A 258 -6.39 -10.46 7.62
CA VAL A 258 -6.69 -9.13 8.17
C VAL A 258 -8.20 -8.93 8.26
N GLU A 259 -8.92 -9.18 7.17
CA GLU A 259 -10.38 -9.02 7.10
C GLU A 259 -11.12 -9.98 8.04
N HIS A 260 -10.60 -11.20 8.22
CA HIS A 260 -11.13 -12.13 9.20
C HIS A 260 -11.01 -11.61 10.64
N LEU A 261 -9.88 -10.98 10.97
CA LEU A 261 -9.68 -10.34 12.29
C LEU A 261 -10.61 -9.13 12.50
N GLU A 262 -10.81 -8.31 11.46
CA GLU A 262 -11.78 -7.19 11.54
C GLU A 262 -13.21 -7.68 11.74
N GLY A 263 -13.63 -8.73 11.03
CA GLY A 263 -14.95 -9.35 11.22
C GLY A 263 -15.18 -9.99 12.58
N GLN A 264 -14.14 -10.27 13.36
CA GLN A 264 -14.25 -10.77 14.74
C GLN A 264 -14.35 -9.65 15.79
N LYS A 265 -14.03 -8.39 15.41
CA LYS A 265 -14.11 -7.22 16.31
C LYS A 265 -15.50 -6.56 16.34
N ILE A 266 -16.42 -7.02 15.48
CA ILE A 266 -17.83 -6.64 15.42
C ILE A 266 -18.64 -7.69 16.16
#